data_35711ec3f8d261cf68b377b6e8191cb2
#
_entry.id   35711ec3f8d261cf68b377b6e8191cb2
#
_cell.length_a   1.000
_cell.length_b   1.000
_cell.length_c   1.000
_cell.angle_alpha   90.00
_cell.angle_beta   90.00
_cell.angle_gamma   90.00
#
_symmetry.space_group_name_H-M   'P 1'
#
loop_
_entity.id
_entity.type
_entity.pdbx_description
1 polymer ?
#
loop_
_entity_poly.entity_id
_entity_poly.type
_entity_poly.pdbx_seq_one_letter_code
_entity_poly.pdbx_strand_id
1 'polypeptide(L)'
;MKKFFGFVFCFAVCLMTSSCGIFGIGTKNGSASVSGQQSGAALKSLYSQYKTDGQIDVTNLNNIIMLAQLSNGIQGLKDVDDKSEFYNQFAEGLILGSDRLVTKNTASTVTNTLQSLATSTDLSTIAAAGVLAVAGAEQTGQQTAQTAQQTVQETTSQVQATAQQTVQQTTAQVQSAAQSTVSEAVDMIEDASDEVSSTLSSLTSIFGLLGK
;
A
#
# COMPACT_ATOMS: atom_id res chain seq x y z
N MET A 1 -50.86 7.62 12.83
CA MET A 1 -49.64 8.40 12.57
C MET A 1 -48.98 9.03 13.81
N LYS A 2 -49.69 9.24 14.91
CA LYS A 2 -49.08 9.83 16.14
C LYS A 2 -48.20 8.90 16.99
N LYS A 3 -48.23 7.58 16.79
CA LYS A 3 -47.43 6.60 17.55
C LYS A 3 -46.05 6.33 16.94
N PHE A 4 -45.83 6.69 15.69
CA PHE A 4 -44.51 6.48 15.01
C PHE A 4 -43.49 7.57 15.37
N PHE A 5 -43.95 8.78 15.67
CA PHE A 5 -43.08 9.91 16.04
C PHE A 5 -42.40 9.71 17.40
N GLY A 6 -43.09 9.04 18.34
CA GLY A 6 -42.50 8.75 19.67
C GLY A 6 -41.37 7.72 19.64
N PHE A 7 -41.43 6.78 18.70
CA PHE A 7 -40.40 5.73 18.60
C PHE A 7 -39.09 6.24 17.98
N VAL A 8 -39.22 7.13 16.98
CA VAL A 8 -38.05 7.76 16.34
C VAL A 8 -37.36 8.73 17.31
N PHE A 9 -38.13 9.44 18.14
CA PHE A 9 -37.57 10.36 19.12
C PHE A 9 -36.87 9.62 20.28
N CYS A 10 -37.41 8.48 20.73
CA CYS A 10 -36.76 7.64 21.74
C CYS A 10 -35.46 7.02 21.21
N PHE A 11 -35.43 6.63 19.93
CA PHE A 11 -34.23 6.06 19.33
C PHE A 11 -33.12 7.11 19.14
N ALA A 12 -33.48 8.33 18.77
CA ALA A 12 -32.54 9.47 18.67
C ALA A 12 -31.99 9.87 20.04
N VAL A 13 -32.82 9.87 21.08
CA VAL A 13 -32.39 10.17 22.46
C VAL A 13 -31.55 9.04 23.04
N CYS A 14 -31.84 7.77 22.73
CA CYS A 14 -31.01 6.64 23.16
C CYS A 14 -29.62 6.64 22.48
N LEU A 15 -29.51 7.06 21.21
CA LEU A 15 -28.22 7.22 20.55
C LEU A 15 -27.39 8.36 21.15
N MET A 16 -28.02 9.42 21.62
CA MET A 16 -27.33 10.53 22.29
C MET A 16 -26.91 10.18 23.72
N THR A 17 -27.66 9.33 24.43
CA THR A 17 -27.34 8.93 25.80
C THR A 17 -26.29 7.80 25.84
N SER A 18 -26.17 7.00 24.78
CA SER A 18 -25.12 5.97 24.67
C SER A 18 -23.74 6.58 24.46
N SER A 19 -23.63 7.78 23.90
CA SER A 19 -22.36 8.47 23.75
C SER A 19 -21.90 9.19 25.03
N CYS A 20 -22.81 9.53 25.96
CA CYS A 20 -22.45 10.14 27.23
C CYS A 20 -21.92 9.17 28.30
N GLY A 21 -22.17 7.87 28.17
CA GLY A 21 -21.75 6.86 29.17
C GLY A 21 -20.35 6.31 28.98
N ILE A 22 -19.74 6.50 27.82
CA ILE A 22 -18.38 6.00 27.52
C ILE A 22 -17.30 7.08 27.74
N PHE A 23 -17.70 8.33 27.92
CA PHE A 23 -16.77 9.45 28.14
C PHE A 23 -16.33 9.62 29.61
N GLY A 24 -16.64 8.67 30.49
CA GLY A 24 -16.22 8.67 31.88
C GLY A 24 -15.10 7.67 32.13
N ILE A 25 -13.90 8.17 32.40
CA ILE A 25 -12.81 7.46 33.10
C ILE A 25 -12.11 6.38 32.24
N GLY A 26 -11.45 6.79 31.19
CA GLY A 26 -10.39 6.00 30.58
C GLY A 26 -9.36 6.96 30.02
N THR A 27 -8.10 6.69 30.29
CA THR A 27 -6.92 7.45 29.86
C THR A 27 -7.16 8.36 28.63
N LYS A 28 -6.71 9.60 28.68
CA LYS A 28 -6.85 10.59 27.59
C LYS A 28 -6.64 10.01 26.17
N ASN A 29 -5.89 8.95 26.07
CA ASN A 29 -5.50 8.27 24.85
C ASN A 29 -6.63 7.44 24.19
N GLY A 30 -7.46 6.74 24.98
CA GLY A 30 -8.60 5.99 24.41
C GLY A 30 -9.68 6.89 23.82
N SER A 31 -9.83 8.13 24.32
CA SER A 31 -10.75 9.11 23.77
C SER A 31 -10.30 9.67 22.42
N ALA A 32 -8.99 9.79 22.19
CA ALA A 32 -8.46 10.32 20.93
C ALA A 32 -8.75 9.39 19.74
N SER A 33 -8.51 8.09 19.87
CA SER A 33 -8.82 7.11 18.82
C SER A 33 -10.32 7.06 18.51
N VAL A 34 -11.18 7.09 19.53
CA VAL A 34 -12.64 7.10 19.34
C VAL A 34 -13.09 8.40 18.64
N SER A 35 -12.56 9.56 19.06
CA SER A 35 -12.86 10.84 18.42
C SER A 35 -12.38 10.85 16.95
N GLY A 36 -11.20 10.28 16.68
CA GLY A 36 -10.69 10.08 15.34
C GLY A 36 -11.61 9.20 14.49
N GLN A 37 -12.08 8.07 15.01
CA GLN A 37 -13.00 7.18 14.30
C GLN A 37 -14.34 7.86 13.99
N GLN A 38 -14.92 8.57 14.93
CA GLN A 38 -16.17 9.32 14.72
C GLN A 38 -15.99 10.42 13.68
N SER A 39 -14.87 11.15 13.75
CA SER A 39 -14.54 12.18 12.76
C SER A 39 -14.33 11.57 11.36
N GLY A 40 -13.65 10.43 11.28
CA GLY A 40 -13.43 9.71 10.03
C GLY A 40 -14.74 9.21 9.40
N ALA A 41 -15.64 8.65 10.20
CA ALA A 41 -16.95 8.20 9.73
C ALA A 41 -17.83 9.36 9.25
N ALA A 42 -17.82 10.48 9.98
CA ALA A 42 -18.53 11.69 9.58
C ALA A 42 -17.99 12.25 8.26
N LEU A 43 -16.66 12.35 8.12
CA LEU A 43 -16.01 12.80 6.88
C LEU A 43 -16.32 11.89 5.70
N LYS A 44 -16.30 10.57 5.89
CA LYS A 44 -16.66 9.60 4.84
C LYS A 44 -18.09 9.85 4.34
N SER A 45 -19.03 10.02 5.25
CA SER A 45 -20.44 10.25 4.90
C SER A 45 -20.63 11.56 4.17
N LEU A 46 -20.05 12.65 4.69
CA LEU A 46 -20.10 13.98 4.07
C LEU A 46 -19.44 14.00 2.69
N TYR A 47 -18.30 13.32 2.55
CA TYR A 47 -17.60 13.22 1.28
C TYR A 47 -18.36 12.39 0.25
N SER A 48 -18.98 11.29 0.66
CA SER A 48 -19.83 10.50 -0.23
C SER A 48 -21.00 11.31 -0.75
N GLN A 49 -21.62 12.12 0.09
CA GLN A 49 -22.70 13.02 -0.31
C GLN A 49 -22.20 14.11 -1.27
N TYR A 50 -21.06 14.73 -0.96
CA TYR A 50 -20.42 15.70 -1.85
C TYR A 50 -20.11 15.12 -3.23
N LYS A 51 -19.63 13.88 -3.30
CA LYS A 51 -19.38 13.19 -4.61
C LYS A 51 -20.67 12.97 -5.40
N THR A 52 -21.79 12.78 -4.74
CA THR A 52 -23.08 12.52 -5.38
C THR A 52 -23.79 13.82 -5.78
N ASP A 53 -23.82 14.80 -4.89
CA ASP A 53 -24.67 15.99 -5.00
C ASP A 53 -23.89 17.26 -5.38
N GLY A 54 -22.56 17.21 -5.37
CA GLY A 54 -21.68 18.36 -5.62
C GLY A 54 -21.61 19.37 -4.48
N GLN A 55 -22.40 19.17 -3.43
CA GLN A 55 -22.49 20.06 -2.27
C GLN A 55 -22.90 19.29 -1.01
N ILE A 56 -22.67 19.89 0.16
CA ILE A 56 -23.18 19.39 1.43
C ILE A 56 -24.31 20.30 1.86
N ASP A 57 -25.50 19.71 2.04
CA ASP A 57 -26.65 20.44 2.60
C ASP A 57 -26.49 20.55 4.12
N VAL A 58 -26.01 21.71 4.57
CA VAL A 58 -25.82 22.00 6.00
C VAL A 58 -27.13 22.26 6.74
N THR A 59 -28.29 22.26 6.05
CA THR A 59 -29.60 22.36 6.67
C THR A 59 -30.25 21.00 6.94
N ASN A 60 -29.69 19.94 6.34
CA ASN A 60 -30.13 18.57 6.57
C ASN A 60 -29.74 18.11 7.98
N LEU A 61 -30.70 17.60 8.74
CA LEU A 61 -30.51 17.20 10.13
C LEU A 61 -29.39 16.14 10.31
N ASN A 62 -29.32 15.17 9.40
CA ASN A 62 -28.26 14.15 9.46
C ASN A 62 -26.88 14.77 9.27
N ASN A 63 -26.76 15.73 8.34
CA ASN A 63 -25.50 16.43 8.12
C ASN A 63 -25.13 17.33 9.31
N ILE A 64 -26.08 17.98 9.92
CA ILE A 64 -25.88 18.77 11.15
C ILE A 64 -25.32 17.86 12.26
N ILE A 65 -25.89 16.66 12.44
CA ILE A 65 -25.41 15.70 13.45
C ILE A 65 -23.96 15.26 13.12
N MET A 66 -23.66 14.91 11.88
CA MET A 66 -22.31 14.51 11.46
C MET A 66 -21.30 15.65 11.62
N LEU A 67 -21.70 16.88 11.26
CA LEU A 67 -20.85 18.06 11.42
C LEU A 67 -20.62 18.40 12.90
N ALA A 68 -21.63 18.22 13.75
CA ALA A 68 -21.49 18.39 15.18
C ALA A 68 -20.53 17.32 15.78
N GLN A 69 -20.62 16.06 15.33
CA GLN A 69 -19.70 15.01 15.74
C GLN A 69 -18.27 15.31 15.29
N LEU A 70 -18.11 15.75 14.03
CA LEU A 70 -16.83 16.17 13.50
C LEU A 70 -16.26 17.35 14.29
N SER A 71 -17.05 18.40 14.51
CA SER A 71 -16.66 19.58 15.29
C SER A 71 -16.21 19.21 16.71
N ASN A 72 -16.97 18.36 17.39
CA ASN A 72 -16.60 17.89 18.73
C ASN A 72 -15.31 17.07 18.73
N GLY A 73 -15.12 16.20 17.73
CA GLY A 73 -13.91 15.42 17.58
C GLY A 73 -12.67 16.28 17.37
N ILE A 74 -12.75 17.27 16.47
CA ILE A 74 -11.63 18.15 16.16
C ILE A 74 -11.32 19.16 17.26
N GLN A 75 -12.29 19.55 18.09
CA GLN A 75 -12.01 20.41 19.26
C GLN A 75 -10.98 19.77 20.20
N GLY A 76 -10.96 18.45 20.30
CA GLY A 76 -9.94 17.72 21.05
C GLY A 76 -8.51 17.89 20.51
N LEU A 77 -8.36 18.31 19.25
CA LEU A 77 -7.06 18.59 18.63
C LEU A 77 -6.54 20.01 18.90
N LYS A 78 -7.37 20.88 19.50
CA LYS A 78 -6.95 22.25 19.78
C LYS A 78 -5.69 22.25 20.65
N ASP A 79 -4.70 23.00 20.23
CA ASP A 79 -3.42 23.18 20.95
C ASP A 79 -2.66 21.84 21.22
N VAL A 80 -2.97 20.77 20.47
CA VAL A 80 -2.30 19.47 20.58
C VAL A 80 -1.04 19.48 19.69
N ASP A 81 0.10 19.06 20.24
CA ASP A 81 1.34 18.89 19.49
C ASP A 81 1.17 17.74 18.47
N ASP A 82 1.61 17.95 17.22
CA ASP A 82 1.55 16.98 16.11
C ASP A 82 2.37 15.71 16.34
N LYS A 83 3.31 15.74 17.32
CA LYS A 83 4.11 14.59 17.75
C LYS A 83 3.55 13.89 19.00
N SER A 84 2.46 14.41 19.57
CA SER A 84 1.86 13.84 20.76
C SER A 84 1.21 12.48 20.48
N GLU A 85 1.13 11.66 21.51
CA GLU A 85 0.41 10.39 21.44
C GLU A 85 -1.08 10.59 21.11
N PHE A 86 -1.68 11.66 21.64
CA PHE A 86 -3.08 12.01 21.35
C PHE A 86 -3.30 12.26 19.87
N TYR A 87 -2.42 13.06 19.23
CA TYR A 87 -2.50 13.33 17.79
C TYR A 87 -2.37 12.05 16.96
N ASN A 88 -1.39 11.21 17.28
CA ASN A 88 -1.17 9.95 16.57
C ASN A 88 -2.36 9.01 16.69
N GLN A 89 -2.93 8.86 17.88
CA GLN A 89 -4.11 8.02 18.09
C GLN A 89 -5.37 8.57 17.42
N PHE A 90 -5.53 9.90 17.37
CA PHE A 90 -6.61 10.51 16.60
C PHE A 90 -6.44 10.22 15.10
N ALA A 91 -5.23 10.37 14.55
CA ALA A 91 -4.93 10.08 13.15
C ALA A 91 -5.17 8.60 12.79
N GLU A 92 -4.79 7.66 13.67
CA GLU A 92 -5.11 6.24 13.50
C GLU A 92 -6.62 5.98 13.53
N GLY A 93 -7.33 6.58 14.46
CA GLY A 93 -8.79 6.52 14.52
C GLY A 93 -9.44 7.07 13.25
N LEU A 94 -8.92 8.20 12.74
CA LEU A 94 -9.40 8.82 11.49
C LEU A 94 -9.28 7.88 10.29
N ILE A 95 -8.15 7.16 10.16
CA ILE A 95 -7.95 6.14 9.11
C ILE A 95 -9.02 5.05 9.22
N LEU A 96 -9.23 4.51 10.42
CA LEU A 96 -10.18 3.44 10.65
C LEU A 96 -11.63 3.89 10.38
N GLY A 97 -12.02 5.06 10.88
CA GLY A 97 -13.38 5.59 10.72
C GLY A 97 -13.71 6.01 9.28
N SER A 98 -12.72 6.49 8.54
CA SER A 98 -12.90 6.88 7.13
C SER A 98 -12.94 5.71 6.15
N ASP A 99 -12.81 4.46 6.63
CA ASP A 99 -12.76 3.26 5.79
C ASP A 99 -11.70 3.35 4.70
N ARG A 100 -10.51 3.83 5.08
CA ARG A 100 -9.33 4.00 4.23
C ARG A 100 -9.41 5.10 3.16
N LEU A 101 -10.42 5.95 3.17
CA LEU A 101 -10.38 7.20 2.37
C LEU A 101 -9.19 8.06 2.80
N VAL A 102 -8.93 8.11 4.11
CA VAL A 102 -7.70 8.65 4.67
C VAL A 102 -6.72 7.50 4.87
N THR A 103 -5.56 7.57 4.26
CA THR A 103 -4.48 6.57 4.35
C THR A 103 -3.43 6.99 5.35
N LYS A 104 -2.50 6.10 5.72
CA LYS A 104 -1.35 6.45 6.58
C LYS A 104 -0.53 7.62 6.02
N ASN A 105 -0.39 7.70 4.70
CA ASN A 105 0.40 8.75 4.05
C ASN A 105 -0.30 10.11 4.04
N THR A 106 -1.61 10.14 4.16
CA THR A 106 -2.41 11.36 4.11
C THR A 106 -3.01 11.75 5.45
N ALA A 107 -2.93 10.87 6.45
CA ALA A 107 -3.56 11.08 7.75
C ALA A 107 -3.06 12.33 8.47
N SER A 108 -1.74 12.59 8.45
CA SER A 108 -1.18 13.79 9.06
C SER A 108 -1.67 15.07 8.36
N THR A 109 -1.72 15.08 7.04
CA THR A 109 -2.23 16.23 6.27
C THR A 109 -3.70 16.51 6.59
N VAL A 110 -4.54 15.46 6.60
CA VAL A 110 -5.95 15.59 6.96
C VAL A 110 -6.11 16.03 8.42
N THR A 111 -5.38 15.42 9.35
CA THR A 111 -5.43 15.78 10.77
C THR A 111 -5.00 17.22 11.01
N ASN A 112 -3.94 17.70 10.37
CA ASN A 112 -3.50 19.10 10.46
C ASN A 112 -4.55 20.07 9.92
N THR A 113 -5.20 19.72 8.80
CA THR A 113 -6.32 20.52 8.26
C THR A 113 -7.46 20.56 9.25
N LEU A 114 -7.85 19.43 9.84
CA LEU A 114 -8.89 19.37 10.86
C LEU A 114 -8.50 20.15 12.11
N GLN A 115 -7.25 20.06 12.55
CA GLN A 115 -6.74 20.81 13.69
C GLN A 115 -6.83 22.34 13.48
N SER A 116 -6.53 22.81 12.27
CA SER A 116 -6.69 24.23 11.95
C SER A 116 -8.15 24.73 12.04
N LEU A 117 -9.11 23.81 11.96
CA LEU A 117 -10.54 24.09 12.12
C LEU A 117 -11.04 23.92 13.56
N ALA A 118 -10.20 23.50 14.50
CA ALA A 118 -10.60 23.21 15.87
C ALA A 118 -11.15 24.44 16.63
N THR A 119 -10.84 25.63 16.16
CA THR A 119 -11.38 26.90 16.70
C THR A 119 -12.57 27.42 15.91
N SER A 120 -12.92 26.82 14.78
CA SER A 120 -14.06 27.25 13.97
C SER A 120 -15.38 26.80 14.60
N THR A 121 -16.33 27.72 14.68
CA THR A 121 -17.71 27.44 15.07
C THR A 121 -18.67 27.37 13.88
N ASP A 122 -18.17 27.70 12.69
CA ASP A 122 -18.96 27.65 11.45
C ASP A 122 -18.95 26.26 10.83
N LEU A 123 -20.10 25.58 10.92
CA LEU A 123 -20.27 24.22 10.39
C LEU A 123 -20.09 24.15 8.87
N SER A 124 -20.38 25.21 8.13
CA SER A 124 -20.21 25.24 6.67
C SER A 124 -18.72 25.25 6.30
N THR A 125 -17.91 26.00 7.03
CA THR A 125 -16.45 26.01 6.90
C THR A 125 -15.84 24.65 7.25
N ILE A 126 -16.30 24.03 8.35
CA ILE A 126 -15.85 22.69 8.75
C ILE A 126 -16.23 21.65 7.70
N ALA A 127 -17.44 21.71 7.14
CA ALA A 127 -17.90 20.83 6.08
C ALA A 127 -17.04 20.94 4.83
N ALA A 128 -16.88 22.15 4.33
CA ALA A 128 -16.13 22.41 3.10
C ALA A 128 -14.65 22.01 3.22
N ALA A 129 -13.99 22.46 4.27
CA ALA A 129 -12.57 22.17 4.46
C ALA A 129 -12.30 20.69 4.79
N GLY A 130 -13.17 20.05 5.59
CA GLY A 130 -13.06 18.63 5.89
C GLY A 130 -13.22 17.76 4.64
N VAL A 131 -14.20 18.07 3.78
CA VAL A 131 -14.41 17.37 2.51
C VAL A 131 -13.23 17.58 1.55
N LEU A 132 -12.73 18.80 1.43
CA LEU A 132 -11.56 19.09 0.59
C LEU A 132 -10.30 18.38 1.07
N ALA A 133 -10.10 18.26 2.37
CA ALA A 133 -8.98 17.50 2.94
C ALA A 133 -9.05 16.01 2.55
N VAL A 134 -10.24 15.41 2.59
CA VAL A 134 -10.44 14.00 2.17
C VAL A 134 -10.31 13.85 0.66
N ALA A 135 -10.82 14.79 -0.14
CA ALA A 135 -10.66 14.78 -1.59
C ALA A 135 -9.18 14.83 -2.00
N GLY A 136 -8.39 15.68 -1.36
CA GLY A 136 -6.94 15.75 -1.57
C GLY A 136 -6.23 14.45 -1.17
N ALA A 137 -6.66 13.83 -0.07
CA ALA A 137 -6.14 12.55 0.39
C ALA A 137 -6.42 11.42 -0.62
N GLU A 138 -7.63 11.35 -1.18
CA GLU A 138 -7.99 10.35 -2.19
C GLU A 138 -7.14 10.52 -3.46
N GLN A 139 -6.95 11.75 -3.95
CA GLN A 139 -6.11 12.01 -5.12
C GLN A 139 -4.65 11.61 -4.88
N THR A 140 -4.09 11.95 -3.73
CA THR A 140 -2.72 11.57 -3.37
C THR A 140 -2.58 10.05 -3.28
N GLY A 141 -3.56 9.36 -2.71
CA GLY A 141 -3.60 7.91 -2.65
C GLY A 141 -3.62 7.25 -4.04
N GLN A 142 -4.40 7.78 -4.97
CA GLN A 142 -4.46 7.28 -6.35
C GLN A 142 -3.13 7.51 -7.10
N GLN A 143 -2.51 8.67 -6.97
CA GLN A 143 -1.20 8.95 -7.56
C GLN A 143 -0.11 8.03 -7.02
N THR A 144 -0.09 7.80 -5.71
CA THR A 144 0.87 6.88 -5.08
C THR A 144 0.68 5.45 -5.59
N ALA A 145 -0.56 4.98 -5.74
CA ALA A 145 -0.86 3.66 -6.28
C ALA A 145 -0.43 3.51 -7.75
N GLN A 146 -0.66 4.53 -8.57
CA GLN A 146 -0.22 4.54 -9.98
C GLN A 146 1.31 4.51 -10.09
N THR A 147 2.01 5.34 -9.30
CA THR A 147 3.47 5.35 -9.27
C THR A 147 4.04 4.00 -8.83
N ALA A 148 3.46 3.36 -7.81
CA ALA A 148 3.86 2.04 -7.36
C ALA A 148 3.66 0.98 -8.45
N GLN A 149 2.55 1.00 -9.18
CA GLN A 149 2.30 0.09 -10.31
C GLN A 149 3.32 0.28 -11.43
N GLN A 150 3.65 1.52 -11.80
CA GLN A 150 4.69 1.81 -12.80
C GLN A 150 6.05 1.28 -12.36
N THR A 151 6.45 1.53 -11.12
CA THR A 151 7.72 1.06 -10.57
C THR A 151 7.80 -0.48 -10.59
N VAL A 152 6.72 -1.18 -10.25
CA VAL A 152 6.66 -2.65 -10.30
C VAL A 152 6.80 -3.14 -11.74
N GLN A 153 6.12 -2.51 -12.70
CA GLN A 153 6.23 -2.89 -14.11
C GLN A 153 7.63 -2.68 -14.67
N GLU A 154 8.26 -1.55 -14.37
CA GLU A 154 9.64 -1.25 -14.79
C GLU A 154 10.62 -2.23 -14.19
N THR A 155 10.53 -2.50 -12.89
CA THR A 155 11.40 -3.47 -12.20
C THR A 155 11.23 -4.88 -12.77
N THR A 156 9.98 -5.30 -13.03
CA THR A 156 9.71 -6.62 -13.64
C THR A 156 10.32 -6.73 -15.02
N SER A 157 10.19 -5.69 -15.84
CA SER A 157 10.79 -5.66 -17.19
C SER A 157 12.31 -5.72 -17.15
N GLN A 158 12.95 -4.99 -16.22
CA GLN A 158 14.41 -5.04 -16.03
C GLN A 158 14.87 -6.41 -15.56
N VAL A 159 14.17 -7.03 -14.62
CA VAL A 159 14.51 -8.38 -14.13
C VAL A 159 14.40 -9.42 -15.26
N GLN A 160 13.35 -9.34 -16.09
CA GLN A 160 13.20 -10.23 -17.24
C GLN A 160 14.33 -10.04 -18.27
N ALA A 161 14.66 -8.80 -18.61
CA ALA A 161 15.76 -8.52 -19.54
C ALA A 161 17.11 -9.04 -19.02
N THR A 162 17.42 -8.81 -17.75
CA THR A 162 18.64 -9.30 -17.10
C THR A 162 18.69 -10.83 -17.07
N ALA A 163 17.57 -11.48 -16.73
CA ALA A 163 17.49 -12.93 -16.72
C ALA A 163 17.72 -13.53 -18.11
N GLN A 164 17.12 -12.98 -19.16
CA GLN A 164 17.34 -13.42 -20.54
C GLN A 164 18.78 -13.25 -20.98
N GLN A 165 19.41 -12.13 -20.67
CA GLN A 165 20.80 -11.87 -20.98
C GLN A 165 21.74 -12.85 -20.26
N THR A 166 21.49 -13.11 -18.98
CA THR A 166 22.26 -14.08 -18.20
C THR A 166 22.15 -15.49 -18.76
N VAL A 167 20.94 -15.93 -19.13
CA VAL A 167 20.71 -17.24 -19.73
C VAL A 167 21.45 -17.37 -21.07
N GLN A 168 21.39 -16.37 -21.94
CA GLN A 168 22.08 -16.37 -23.21
C GLN A 168 23.62 -16.46 -23.04
N GLN A 169 24.18 -15.66 -22.14
CA GLN A 169 25.61 -15.68 -21.85
C GLN A 169 26.04 -17.04 -21.29
N THR A 170 25.31 -17.58 -20.35
CA THR A 170 25.61 -18.90 -19.77
C THR A 170 25.51 -20.00 -20.81
N THR A 171 24.49 -19.97 -21.66
CA THR A 171 24.33 -20.94 -22.75
C THR A 171 25.50 -20.89 -23.73
N ALA A 172 25.93 -19.69 -24.15
CA ALA A 172 27.09 -19.52 -25.02
C ALA A 172 28.39 -20.01 -24.38
N GLN A 173 28.59 -19.75 -23.10
CA GLN A 173 29.76 -20.25 -22.36
C GLN A 173 29.77 -21.79 -22.27
N VAL A 174 28.62 -22.39 -21.96
CA VAL A 174 28.49 -23.86 -21.89
C VAL A 174 28.76 -24.50 -23.26
N GLN A 175 28.21 -23.93 -24.33
CA GLN A 175 28.45 -24.42 -25.69
C GLN A 175 29.93 -24.33 -26.07
N SER A 176 30.58 -23.22 -25.77
CA SER A 176 32.01 -23.03 -26.05
C SER A 176 32.87 -24.02 -25.27
N ALA A 177 32.60 -24.21 -23.98
CA ALA A 177 33.28 -25.17 -23.14
C ALA A 177 33.10 -26.63 -23.63
N ALA A 178 31.86 -26.97 -24.00
CA ALA A 178 31.56 -28.30 -24.55
C ALA A 178 32.30 -28.57 -25.87
N GLN A 179 32.36 -27.58 -26.78
CA GLN A 179 33.11 -27.70 -28.02
C GLN A 179 34.62 -27.88 -27.77
N SER A 180 35.19 -27.11 -26.86
CA SER A 180 36.61 -27.25 -26.50
C SER A 180 36.91 -28.66 -25.95
N THR A 181 36.08 -29.15 -25.03
CA THR A 181 36.24 -30.48 -24.45
C THR A 181 36.11 -31.60 -25.51
N VAL A 182 35.19 -31.45 -26.46
CA VAL A 182 35.03 -32.42 -27.56
C VAL A 182 36.27 -32.40 -28.49
N SER A 183 36.77 -31.20 -28.83
CA SER A 183 37.99 -31.09 -29.64
C SER A 183 39.20 -31.74 -28.99
N GLU A 184 39.42 -31.46 -27.69
CA GLU A 184 40.52 -32.11 -26.94
C GLU A 184 40.38 -33.64 -26.89
N ALA A 185 39.16 -34.15 -26.75
CA ALA A 185 38.91 -35.59 -26.76
C ALA A 185 39.15 -36.20 -28.14
N VAL A 186 38.83 -35.51 -29.23
CA VAL A 186 39.12 -35.96 -30.59
C VAL A 186 40.61 -36.02 -30.83
N ASP A 187 41.38 -34.96 -30.46
CA ASP A 187 42.81 -34.91 -30.60
C ASP A 187 43.49 -36.04 -29.82
N MET A 188 43.06 -36.36 -28.60
CA MET A 188 43.57 -37.49 -27.83
C MET A 188 43.29 -38.86 -28.49
N ILE A 189 42.14 -39.02 -29.15
CA ILE A 189 41.78 -40.24 -29.87
C ILE A 189 42.65 -40.39 -31.12
N GLU A 190 42.94 -39.30 -31.83
CA GLU A 190 43.81 -39.30 -33.03
C GLU A 190 45.26 -39.67 -32.66
N ASP A 191 45.81 -39.06 -31.61
CA ASP A 191 47.12 -39.39 -31.08
C ASP A 191 47.24 -40.87 -30.66
N ALA A 192 46.24 -41.40 -29.95
CA ALA A 192 46.18 -42.79 -29.54
C ALA A 192 46.12 -43.75 -30.76
N SER A 193 45.34 -43.35 -31.80
CA SER A 193 45.23 -44.09 -33.06
C SER A 193 46.61 -44.20 -33.80
N ASP A 194 47.32 -43.06 -33.85
CA ASP A 194 48.66 -43.05 -34.47
C ASP A 194 49.69 -43.90 -33.73
N GLU A 195 49.62 -43.87 -32.38
CA GLU A 195 50.53 -44.72 -31.57
C GLU A 195 50.22 -46.21 -31.78
N VAL A 196 48.93 -46.59 -31.83
CA VAL A 196 48.52 -47.95 -32.14
C VAL A 196 49.02 -48.40 -33.55
N SER A 197 48.86 -47.52 -34.54
CA SER A 197 49.30 -47.79 -35.92
C SER A 197 50.79 -47.96 -36.03
N SER A 198 51.57 -47.12 -35.33
CA SER A 198 53.00 -47.21 -35.24
C SER A 198 53.48 -48.55 -34.58
N THR A 199 52.84 -48.93 -33.49
CA THR A 199 53.10 -50.14 -32.76
C THR A 199 52.79 -51.37 -33.64
N LEU A 200 51.69 -51.38 -34.36
CA LEU A 200 51.24 -52.43 -35.26
C LEU A 200 52.26 -52.59 -36.41
N SER A 201 52.72 -51.48 -36.98
CA SER A 201 53.78 -51.46 -38.03
C SER A 201 55.07 -52.06 -37.55
N SER A 202 55.47 -51.75 -36.32
CA SER A 202 56.65 -52.26 -35.67
C SER A 202 56.53 -53.78 -35.45
N LEU A 203 55.42 -54.28 -34.98
CA LEU A 203 55.11 -55.70 -34.82
C LEU A 203 55.14 -56.42 -36.16
N THR A 204 54.58 -55.88 -37.20
CA THR A 204 54.58 -56.46 -38.56
C THR A 204 56.02 -56.61 -39.08
N SER A 205 56.82 -55.62 -38.80
CA SER A 205 58.26 -55.69 -39.19
C SER A 205 59.01 -56.80 -38.47
N ILE A 206 58.74 -56.99 -37.19
CA ILE A 206 59.32 -58.07 -36.37
C ILE A 206 58.89 -59.45 -36.89
N PHE A 207 57.62 -59.65 -37.18
CA PHE A 207 57.11 -60.90 -37.74
C PHE A 207 57.68 -61.21 -39.15
N GLY A 208 57.90 -60.15 -39.94
CA GLY A 208 58.51 -60.28 -41.26
C GLY A 208 60.02 -60.76 -41.20
N LEU A 209 60.67 -60.46 -40.08
CA LEU A 209 62.04 -60.90 -39.85
C LEU A 209 62.14 -62.34 -39.32
N LEU A 210 61.16 -62.84 -38.62
CA LEU A 210 61.11 -64.17 -38.05
C LEU A 210 60.67 -65.28 -39.05
N GLY A 211 60.15 -64.88 -40.20
CA GLY A 211 59.59 -65.78 -41.23
C GLY A 211 60.61 -66.09 -42.38
N LYS A 212 61.85 -65.74 -42.22
CA LYS A 212 62.96 -66.16 -43.13
C LYS A 212 63.78 -67.12 -42.40
#